data_57a98d767dd83652dbeefad1c819d048
#
_entry.id   57a98d767dd83652dbeefad1c819d048
#
_cell.length_a   1.000
_cell.length_b   1.000
_cell.length_c   1.000
_cell.angle_alpha   90.00
_cell.angle_beta   90.00
_cell.angle_gamma   90.00
#
_symmetry.space_group_name_H-M   'P 1'
#
loop_
_entity.id
_entity.type
_entity.pdbx_description
1 polymer ?
#
loop_
_entity_poly.entity_id
_entity_poly.type
_entity_poly.pdbx_seq_one_letter_code
_entity_poly.pdbx_strand_id
1 'polypeptide(L)'
;FRQMTIVRFLEFLANAAAGKGLKNAVCLFPTTDPRYGIYEWEKVAMIKNMDIFGSDPYWYGYKQDVTDFVRRISNEVYALSKKYAKEPQIWIQGYRVPAQREEEIVTAVDVAYDSGIRNIATWSFEGTDCMTYVRSERPDVVWQNVRSVYLKYKDK
;
A
#
# COMPACT_ATOMS: atom_id res chain seq x y z
N PHE A 1 -16.18 -13.80 13.41
CA PHE A 1 -17.37 -13.10 12.89
C PHE A 1 -16.97 -11.85 12.08
N ARG A 2 -16.32 -10.83 12.69
CA ARG A 2 -15.98 -9.55 12.05
C ARG A 2 -15.29 -9.70 10.68
N GLN A 3 -14.23 -10.49 10.59
CA GLN A 3 -13.50 -10.69 9.33
C GLN A 3 -14.41 -11.22 8.21
N MET A 4 -15.25 -12.23 8.50
CA MET A 4 -16.14 -12.79 7.48
C MET A 4 -17.19 -11.80 7.01
N THR A 5 -17.67 -10.92 7.90
CA THR A 5 -18.57 -9.83 7.51
C THR A 5 -17.90 -8.85 6.56
N ILE A 6 -16.65 -8.46 6.87
CA ILE A 6 -15.87 -7.55 6.01
C ILE A 6 -15.58 -8.21 4.65
N VAL A 7 -15.15 -9.47 4.63
CA VAL A 7 -14.86 -10.19 3.37
C VAL A 7 -16.12 -10.28 2.49
N ARG A 8 -17.28 -10.64 3.05
CA ARG A 8 -18.55 -10.67 2.30
C ARG A 8 -18.96 -9.30 1.78
N PHE A 9 -18.73 -8.25 2.54
CA PHE A 9 -19.01 -6.89 2.11
C PHE A 9 -18.09 -6.45 0.96
N LEU A 10 -16.80 -6.73 1.05
CA LEU A 10 -15.84 -6.48 -0.03
C LEU A 10 -16.21 -7.26 -1.30
N GLU A 11 -16.60 -8.52 -1.16
CA GLU A 11 -17.06 -9.35 -2.29
C GLU A 11 -18.33 -8.77 -2.95
N PHE A 12 -19.29 -8.32 -2.15
CA PHE A 12 -20.50 -7.65 -2.65
C PHE A 12 -20.15 -6.39 -3.46
N LEU A 13 -19.27 -5.53 -2.93
CA LEU A 13 -18.83 -4.31 -3.62
C LEU A 13 -18.06 -4.64 -4.92
N ALA A 14 -17.15 -5.61 -4.86
CA ALA A 14 -16.37 -6.04 -6.02
C ALA A 14 -17.28 -6.57 -7.15
N ASN A 15 -18.30 -7.36 -6.79
CA ASN A 15 -19.26 -7.87 -7.76
C ASN A 15 -20.09 -6.74 -8.39
N ALA A 16 -20.54 -5.78 -7.58
CA ALA A 16 -21.32 -4.64 -8.07
C ALA A 16 -20.52 -3.75 -9.03
N ALA A 17 -19.26 -3.48 -8.72
CA ALA A 17 -18.38 -2.67 -9.56
C ALA A 17 -17.98 -3.39 -10.86
N ALA A 18 -17.67 -4.68 -10.79
CA ALA A 18 -17.36 -5.50 -11.96
C ALA A 18 -18.52 -5.53 -12.96
N GLY A 19 -19.77 -5.57 -12.48
CA GLY A 19 -20.97 -5.45 -13.31
C GLY A 19 -21.10 -4.12 -14.06
N LYS A 20 -20.28 -3.12 -13.72
CA LYS A 20 -20.19 -1.82 -14.40
C LYS A 20 -18.89 -1.65 -15.21
N GLY A 21 -18.09 -2.70 -15.36
CA GLY A 21 -16.80 -2.67 -16.06
C GLY A 21 -15.69 -1.90 -15.30
N LEU A 22 -15.84 -1.72 -13.98
CA LEU A 22 -14.85 -1.04 -13.15
C LEU A 22 -13.89 -2.05 -12.53
N LYS A 23 -12.61 -1.66 -12.44
CA LYS A 23 -11.60 -2.39 -11.65
C LYS A 23 -11.77 -2.11 -10.16
N ASN A 24 -11.52 -3.14 -9.35
CA ASN A 24 -11.58 -3.07 -7.90
C ASN A 24 -10.18 -3.14 -7.30
N ALA A 25 -9.90 -2.28 -6.34
CA ALA A 25 -8.68 -2.32 -5.55
C ALA A 25 -9.01 -2.42 -4.07
N VAL A 26 -8.19 -3.14 -3.34
CA VAL A 26 -8.21 -3.17 -1.87
C VAL A 26 -6.83 -2.86 -1.33
N CYS A 27 -6.78 -2.02 -0.29
CA CYS A 27 -5.58 -1.79 0.51
C CYS A 27 -5.85 -2.26 1.93
N LEU A 28 -5.07 -3.24 2.40
CA LEU A 28 -5.19 -3.80 3.74
C LEU A 28 -4.12 -3.21 4.67
N PHE A 29 -4.45 -3.05 5.95
CA PHE A 29 -3.46 -2.71 6.96
C PHE A 29 -2.33 -3.76 6.98
N PRO A 30 -1.06 -3.34 7.12
CA PRO A 30 0.11 -4.22 7.06
C PRO A 30 0.30 -5.03 8.35
N THR A 31 -0.78 -5.66 8.82
CA THR A 31 -0.81 -6.46 10.05
C THR A 31 -1.83 -7.57 9.97
N THR A 32 -1.51 -8.69 10.60
CA THR A 32 -2.42 -9.82 10.83
C THR A 32 -3.06 -9.80 12.22
N ASP A 33 -3.00 -8.69 12.95
CA ASP A 33 -3.64 -8.54 14.25
C ASP A 33 -5.17 -8.50 14.09
N PRO A 34 -5.93 -9.42 14.70
CA PRO A 34 -7.38 -9.49 14.57
C PRO A 34 -8.13 -8.22 15.00
N ARG A 35 -7.49 -7.36 15.81
CA ARG A 35 -8.07 -6.08 16.24
C ARG A 35 -8.34 -5.14 15.08
N TYR A 36 -7.59 -5.25 13.98
CA TYR A 36 -7.75 -4.46 12.75
C TYR A 36 -8.76 -5.04 11.75
N GLY A 37 -9.39 -6.17 12.08
CA GLY A 37 -10.53 -6.71 11.33
C GLY A 37 -10.16 -7.78 10.31
N ILE A 38 -9.25 -7.55 9.39
CA ILE A 38 -8.74 -8.54 8.43
C ILE A 38 -7.36 -9.00 8.87
N TYR A 39 -7.24 -10.27 9.23
CA TYR A 39 -5.98 -10.91 9.66
C TYR A 39 -5.60 -12.12 8.78
N GLU A 40 -6.53 -12.69 8.03
CA GLU A 40 -6.28 -13.70 7.00
C GLU A 40 -6.42 -13.04 5.62
N TRP A 41 -5.36 -12.42 5.15
CA TRP A 41 -5.32 -11.68 3.90
C TRP A 41 -5.74 -12.52 2.70
N GLU A 42 -5.42 -13.80 2.74
CA GLU A 42 -5.76 -14.76 1.69
C GLU A 42 -7.26 -14.77 1.38
N LYS A 43 -8.13 -14.64 2.39
CA LYS A 43 -9.59 -14.59 2.18
C LYS A 43 -10.03 -13.40 1.34
N VAL A 44 -9.30 -12.28 1.39
CA VAL A 44 -9.56 -11.11 0.55
C VAL A 44 -8.97 -11.30 -0.84
N ALA A 45 -7.75 -11.84 -0.94
CA ALA A 45 -7.10 -12.12 -2.22
C ALA A 45 -7.89 -13.14 -3.07
N MET A 46 -8.65 -14.05 -2.43
CA MET A 46 -9.52 -15.03 -3.10
C MET A 46 -10.76 -14.42 -3.76
N ILE A 47 -11.17 -13.21 -3.43
CA ILE A 47 -12.37 -12.58 -4.01
C ILE A 47 -12.20 -12.45 -5.53
N LYS A 48 -13.08 -13.12 -6.28
CA LYS A 48 -12.96 -13.30 -7.75
C LYS A 48 -12.81 -11.96 -8.48
N ASN A 49 -13.66 -11.00 -8.18
CA ASN A 49 -13.74 -9.71 -8.86
C ASN A 49 -12.93 -8.60 -8.16
N MET A 50 -11.98 -8.96 -7.29
CA MET A 50 -10.95 -8.06 -6.80
C MET A 50 -9.79 -8.08 -7.81
N ASP A 51 -9.47 -6.95 -8.42
CA ASP A 51 -8.44 -6.87 -9.47
C ASP A 51 -7.07 -6.55 -8.90
N ILE A 52 -7.02 -5.63 -7.94
CA ILE A 52 -5.80 -5.11 -7.33
C ILE A 52 -5.81 -5.44 -5.84
N PHE A 53 -4.76 -6.11 -5.38
CA PHE A 53 -4.56 -6.48 -3.98
C PHE A 53 -3.34 -5.77 -3.42
N GLY A 54 -3.51 -4.97 -2.38
CA GLY A 54 -2.44 -4.14 -1.85
C GLY A 54 -2.45 -3.97 -0.35
N SER A 55 -1.37 -3.33 0.13
CA SER A 55 -1.19 -2.94 1.53
C SER A 55 -0.37 -1.66 1.63
N ASP A 56 -0.37 -1.05 2.82
CA ASP A 56 0.23 0.24 3.14
C ASP A 56 1.27 0.13 4.27
N PRO A 57 2.47 -0.39 4.00
CA PRO A 57 3.53 -0.56 4.99
C PRO A 57 4.11 0.80 5.45
N TYR A 58 3.32 1.56 6.21
CA TYR A 58 3.69 2.87 6.76
C TYR A 58 4.63 2.69 7.95
N TRP A 59 5.90 2.47 7.68
CA TRP A 59 6.92 2.04 8.63
C TRP A 59 7.06 2.96 9.83
N TYR A 60 6.92 4.27 9.63
CA TYR A 60 7.04 5.23 10.72
C TYR A 60 5.91 5.08 11.76
N GLY A 61 4.68 4.88 11.30
CA GLY A 61 3.51 4.65 12.17
C GLY A 61 3.63 3.38 13.00
N TYR A 62 4.26 2.34 12.45
CA TYR A 62 4.49 1.05 13.12
C TYR A 62 5.84 0.98 13.84
N LYS A 63 6.67 2.04 13.82
CA LYS A 63 8.02 2.08 14.42
C LYS A 63 8.91 0.92 13.94
N GLN A 64 8.86 0.64 12.66
CA GLN A 64 9.61 -0.43 12.01
C GLN A 64 10.78 0.14 11.19
N ASP A 65 11.78 -0.68 10.91
CA ASP A 65 12.77 -0.37 9.88
C ASP A 65 12.10 -0.36 8.50
N VAL A 66 12.40 0.64 7.68
CA VAL A 66 11.77 0.84 6.38
C VAL A 66 12.04 -0.33 5.44
N THR A 67 13.29 -0.80 5.36
CA THR A 67 13.69 -1.86 4.44
C THR A 67 13.03 -3.18 4.79
N ASP A 68 13.13 -3.59 6.04
CA ASP A 68 12.61 -4.88 6.50
C ASP A 68 11.09 -4.92 6.44
N PHE A 69 10.44 -3.84 6.87
CA PHE A 69 8.98 -3.78 6.91
C PHE A 69 8.36 -3.75 5.51
N VAL A 70 8.84 -2.86 4.64
CA VAL A 70 8.34 -2.76 3.27
C VAL A 70 8.62 -4.04 2.50
N ARG A 71 9.81 -4.65 2.63
CA ARG A 71 10.16 -5.92 1.98
C ARG A 71 9.24 -7.05 2.41
N ARG A 72 9.02 -7.22 3.70
CA ARG A 72 8.14 -8.27 4.24
C ARG A 72 6.73 -8.16 3.71
N ILE A 73 6.13 -6.96 3.77
CA ILE A 73 4.78 -6.72 3.30
C ILE A 73 4.67 -6.84 1.77
N SER A 74 5.64 -6.31 1.03
CA SER A 74 5.68 -6.42 -0.43
C SER A 74 5.75 -7.87 -0.89
N ASN A 75 6.58 -8.69 -0.25
CA ASN A 75 6.69 -10.11 -0.57
C ASN A 75 5.37 -10.87 -0.31
N GLU A 76 4.68 -10.57 0.79
CA GLU A 76 3.40 -11.19 1.12
C GLU A 76 2.30 -10.77 0.11
N VAL A 77 2.20 -9.48 -0.20
CA VAL A 77 1.28 -8.96 -1.23
C VAL A 77 1.58 -9.59 -2.58
N TYR A 78 2.86 -9.65 -2.98
CA TYR A 78 3.25 -10.26 -4.26
C TYR A 78 2.89 -11.74 -4.33
N ALA A 79 3.19 -12.51 -3.29
CA ALA A 79 2.92 -13.95 -3.24
C ALA A 79 1.41 -14.25 -3.35
N LEU A 80 0.57 -13.54 -2.58
CA LEU A 80 -0.88 -13.71 -2.64
C LEU A 80 -1.45 -13.23 -3.98
N SER A 81 -0.96 -12.12 -4.50
CA SER A 81 -1.39 -11.62 -5.81
C SER A 81 -1.07 -12.60 -6.94
N LYS A 82 0.13 -13.19 -6.94
CA LYS A 82 0.49 -14.24 -7.91
C LYS A 82 -0.37 -15.47 -7.77
N LYS A 83 -0.63 -15.93 -6.55
CA LYS A 83 -1.46 -17.11 -6.28
C LYS A 83 -2.88 -16.96 -6.81
N TYR A 84 -3.47 -15.77 -6.71
CA TYR A 84 -4.87 -15.52 -7.05
C TYR A 84 -5.05 -14.64 -8.30
N ALA A 85 -4.00 -14.48 -9.11
CA ALA A 85 -4.02 -13.70 -10.37
C ALA A 85 -4.53 -12.26 -10.16
N LYS A 86 -4.00 -11.57 -9.14
CA LYS A 86 -4.26 -10.15 -8.84
C LYS A 86 -3.07 -9.29 -9.24
N GLU A 87 -3.32 -8.01 -9.47
CA GLU A 87 -2.27 -7.00 -9.60
C GLU A 87 -1.79 -6.60 -8.19
N PRO A 88 -0.49 -6.79 -7.84
CA PRO A 88 0.02 -6.41 -6.54
C PRO A 88 0.23 -4.89 -6.45
N GLN A 89 -0.22 -4.25 -5.36
CA GLN A 89 -0.05 -2.82 -5.12
C GLN A 89 0.53 -2.55 -3.73
N ILE A 90 1.46 -1.58 -3.64
CA ILE A 90 1.98 -1.08 -2.36
C ILE A 90 1.78 0.43 -2.29
N TRP A 91 1.31 0.88 -1.13
CA TRP A 91 1.17 2.30 -0.80
C TRP A 91 2.31 2.75 0.10
N ILE A 92 3.11 3.69 -0.38
CA ILE A 92 4.27 4.23 0.33
C ILE A 92 3.85 5.44 1.17
N GLN A 93 4.44 5.53 2.36
CA GLN A 93 4.18 6.62 3.29
C GLN A 93 4.78 7.94 2.78
N GLY A 94 3.94 8.96 2.61
CA GLY A 94 4.35 10.32 2.27
C GLY A 94 3.81 11.36 3.27
N TYR A 95 3.38 10.93 4.45
CA TYR A 95 2.82 11.77 5.51
C TYR A 95 3.54 11.52 6.84
N ARG A 96 3.54 12.51 7.73
CA ARG A 96 4.22 12.45 9.04
C ARG A 96 5.68 11.99 8.93
N VAL A 97 6.33 12.31 7.82
CA VAL A 97 7.75 12.01 7.65
C VAL A 97 8.56 13.07 8.40
N PRO A 98 9.41 12.68 9.37
CA PRO A 98 10.26 13.62 10.08
C PRO A 98 11.36 14.20 9.18
N ALA A 99 11.83 15.38 9.54
CA ALA A 99 12.99 15.98 8.89
C ALA A 99 14.20 15.04 8.91
N GLN A 100 14.97 15.03 7.84
CA GLN A 100 16.17 14.20 7.64
C GLN A 100 15.89 12.69 7.41
N ARG A 101 14.61 12.28 7.33
CA ARG A 101 14.22 10.90 7.01
C ARG A 101 13.46 10.77 5.69
N GLU A 102 13.40 11.82 4.91
CA GLU A 102 12.63 11.86 3.67
C GLU A 102 13.19 10.91 2.60
N GLU A 103 14.49 10.61 2.64
CA GLU A 103 15.13 9.65 1.74
C GLU A 103 14.64 8.21 1.95
N GLU A 104 14.03 7.91 3.10
CA GLU A 104 13.41 6.61 3.33
C GLU A 104 12.25 6.31 2.34
N ILE A 105 11.65 7.35 1.75
CA ILE A 105 10.65 7.20 0.69
C ILE A 105 11.28 6.53 -0.54
N VAL A 106 12.50 6.98 -0.91
CA VAL A 106 13.25 6.39 -2.03
C VAL A 106 13.57 4.93 -1.72
N THR A 107 14.09 4.67 -0.52
CA THR A 107 14.38 3.30 -0.05
C THR A 107 13.13 2.41 -0.09
N ALA A 108 11.99 2.90 0.39
CA ALA A 108 10.74 2.15 0.41
C ALA A 108 10.25 1.77 -0.99
N VAL A 109 10.32 2.72 -1.94
CA VAL A 109 9.95 2.45 -3.34
C VAL A 109 10.91 1.46 -3.98
N ASP A 110 12.22 1.62 -3.78
CA ASP A 110 13.23 0.71 -4.32
C ASP A 110 13.00 -0.72 -3.80
N VAL A 111 12.77 -0.88 -2.51
CA VAL A 111 12.49 -2.18 -1.87
C VAL A 111 11.21 -2.81 -2.41
N ALA A 112 10.14 -2.04 -2.57
CA ALA A 112 8.88 -2.54 -3.12
C ALA A 112 9.08 -2.98 -4.60
N TYR A 113 9.79 -2.17 -5.39
CA TYR A 113 10.09 -2.48 -6.79
C TYR A 113 10.93 -3.76 -6.93
N ASP A 114 11.98 -3.90 -6.11
CA ASP A 114 12.85 -5.09 -6.07
C ASP A 114 12.10 -6.35 -5.61
N SER A 115 11.02 -6.18 -4.83
CA SER A 115 10.11 -7.26 -4.43
C SER A 115 9.11 -7.66 -5.54
N GLY A 116 9.21 -7.06 -6.73
CA GLY A 116 8.36 -7.39 -7.88
C GLY A 116 7.09 -6.55 -8.01
N ILE A 117 6.88 -5.57 -7.15
CA ILE A 117 5.73 -4.66 -7.23
C ILE A 117 5.97 -3.63 -8.35
N ARG A 118 4.98 -3.41 -9.19
CA ARG A 118 5.03 -2.41 -10.27
C ARG A 118 3.94 -1.33 -10.14
N ASN A 119 2.88 -1.62 -9.39
CA ASN A 119 1.86 -0.66 -9.03
C ASN A 119 2.19 -0.10 -7.64
N ILE A 120 2.90 1.04 -7.61
CA ILE A 120 3.33 1.70 -6.37
C ILE A 120 2.68 3.07 -6.31
N ALA A 121 1.90 3.29 -5.27
CA ALA A 121 1.27 4.56 -4.97
C ALA A 121 1.93 5.22 -3.76
N THR A 122 1.80 6.52 -3.61
CA THR A 122 2.24 7.24 -2.41
C THR A 122 1.04 7.95 -1.79
N TRP A 123 0.78 7.72 -0.54
CA TRP A 123 -0.11 8.53 0.25
C TRP A 123 0.74 9.39 1.21
N SER A 124 0.76 10.69 1.07
CA SER A 124 -0.17 11.51 0.35
C SER A 124 0.52 12.51 -0.59
N PHE A 125 -0.33 13.22 -1.33
CA PHE A 125 0.06 14.29 -2.23
C PHE A 125 0.78 15.44 -1.47
N GLU A 126 1.89 15.92 -2.02
CA GLU A 126 2.70 17.02 -1.49
C GLU A 126 3.03 16.91 0.02
N GLY A 127 3.35 15.68 0.49
CA GLY A 127 3.72 15.47 1.91
C GLY A 127 2.64 15.86 2.91
N THR A 128 1.37 15.91 2.47
CA THR A 128 0.21 16.40 3.25
C THR A 128 0.31 17.85 3.71
N ASP A 129 0.92 18.71 2.95
CA ASP A 129 1.07 20.15 3.31
C ASP A 129 -0.26 20.84 3.66
N CYS A 130 -1.36 20.40 3.02
CA CYS A 130 -2.71 20.90 3.29
C CYS A 130 -3.38 20.38 4.59
N MET A 131 -2.76 19.40 5.30
CA MET A 131 -3.38 18.72 6.46
C MET A 131 -2.49 18.82 7.69
N THR A 132 -2.83 19.68 8.64
CA THR A 132 -1.98 20.05 9.78
C THR A 132 -1.52 18.90 10.66
N TYR A 133 -2.38 17.93 11.01
CA TYR A 133 -2.03 16.85 11.95
C TYR A 133 -1.33 15.65 11.32
N VAL A 134 -1.35 15.54 9.99
CA VAL A 134 -0.63 14.47 9.25
C VAL A 134 0.47 15.03 8.34
N ARG A 135 0.71 16.32 8.40
CA ARG A 135 1.75 16.99 7.64
C ARG A 135 3.13 16.41 7.97
N SER A 136 3.95 16.19 6.95
CA SER A 136 5.37 15.93 7.10
C SER A 136 6.11 17.19 7.54
N GLU A 137 7.24 17.06 8.22
CA GLU A 137 7.98 18.24 8.72
C GLU A 137 8.54 19.09 7.57
N ARG A 138 8.97 18.45 6.47
CA ARG A 138 9.41 19.13 5.24
C ARG A 138 8.67 18.54 4.04
N PRO A 139 7.41 18.93 3.81
CA PRO A 139 6.55 18.34 2.79
C PRO A 139 7.07 18.52 1.35
N ASP A 140 7.74 19.62 1.07
CA ASP A 140 8.41 19.91 -0.20
C ASP A 140 9.53 18.91 -0.49
N VAL A 141 10.33 18.55 0.50
CA VAL A 141 11.41 17.55 0.37
C VAL A 141 10.82 16.15 0.19
N VAL A 142 9.76 15.81 0.93
CA VAL A 142 8.99 14.58 0.73
C VAL A 142 8.51 14.48 -0.71
N TRP A 143 7.93 15.55 -1.24
CA TRP A 143 7.40 15.57 -2.61
C TRP A 143 8.49 15.48 -3.67
N GLN A 144 9.66 16.10 -3.44
CA GLN A 144 10.83 15.96 -4.33
C GLN A 144 11.30 14.51 -4.40
N ASN A 145 11.36 13.80 -3.27
CA ASN A 145 11.73 12.38 -3.25
C ASN A 145 10.69 11.51 -3.99
N VAL A 146 9.39 11.75 -3.79
CA VAL A 146 8.33 11.06 -4.55
C VAL A 146 8.50 11.28 -6.05
N ARG A 147 8.74 12.53 -6.49
CA ARG A 147 8.97 12.83 -7.92
C ARG A 147 10.23 12.13 -8.46
N SER A 148 11.31 12.09 -7.69
CA SER A 148 12.56 11.46 -8.10
C SER A 148 12.39 9.98 -8.38
N VAL A 149 11.70 9.24 -7.50
CA VAL A 149 11.44 7.81 -7.71
C VAL A 149 10.45 7.55 -8.82
N TYR A 150 9.44 8.40 -8.99
CA TYR A 150 8.55 8.33 -10.16
C TYR A 150 9.35 8.42 -11.46
N LEU A 151 10.22 9.43 -11.59
CA LEU A 151 11.06 9.60 -12.78
C LEU A 151 12.04 8.44 -12.99
N LYS A 152 12.54 7.83 -11.92
CA LYS A 152 13.42 6.65 -11.96
C LYS A 152 12.73 5.42 -12.56
N TYR A 153 11.43 5.25 -12.34
CA TYR A 153 10.71 4.02 -12.65
C TYR A 153 9.61 4.14 -13.71
N LYS A 154 9.23 5.34 -14.15
CA LYS A 154 8.09 5.58 -15.07
C LYS A 154 8.16 4.84 -16.40
N ASP A 155 9.36 4.50 -16.87
CA ASP A 155 9.60 3.88 -18.18
C ASP A 155 10.15 2.44 -18.05
N LYS A 156 10.09 1.84 -16.85
CA LYS A 156 10.54 0.49 -16.55
C LYS A 156 9.34 -0.42 -16.24
#